data_e53282e61cb4bf4b9a9bbf89f2fd6463
#
_entry.id   e53282e61cb4bf4b9a9bbf89f2fd6463
#
_cell.length_a   1.000
_cell.length_b   1.000
_cell.length_c   1.000
_cell.angle_alpha   90.00
_cell.angle_beta   90.00
_cell.angle_gamma   90.00
#
_symmetry.space_group_name_H-M   'P 1'
#
loop_
_entity.id
_entity.type
_entity.pdbx_description
1 polymer ?
#
loop_
_entity_poly.entity_id
_entity_poly.type
_entity_poly.pdbx_seq_one_letter_code
_entity_poly.pdbx_strand_id
1 'polypeptide(L)'
;MEVTTRLMEVIGVSDLEGLQRVDAAVLLEAQVKVAADLTIERASRPHGDVLGLPFGPVLDGVVLSQRPLEAIREGSAANVALMCGTTRDEWRLFGMMLRSVEDEATLLRRLGRMVEDPHAMASVYRQSRDDASHDAIWDAIMTDRVFRIPAIRLAEAQCAHQPDATFMYLFEWASSAFDGRLGSCHALEIPFVFDCLDAVGVGMFTGPQAPQGLSDAMAESWVAFANTRNPHHAGLPAWPAYDTEARSTLHFDVTSRLEHDPAAEIRAAWDGQL
;
A
#
# COMPACT_ATOMS: atom_id res chain seq x y z
N MET A 1 -12.91 -14.52 -15.51
CA MET A 1 -13.82 -15.67 -15.80
C MET A 1 -13.93 -16.65 -14.63
N GLU A 2 -12.84 -17.16 -14.05
CA GLU A 2 -12.89 -18.14 -12.94
C GLU A 2 -13.73 -17.68 -11.74
N VAL A 3 -13.49 -16.44 -11.25
CA VAL A 3 -14.21 -15.89 -10.09
C VAL A 3 -15.70 -15.74 -10.35
N THR A 4 -16.07 -15.22 -11.52
CA THR A 4 -17.46 -15.05 -11.92
C THR A 4 -18.19 -16.40 -12.02
N THR A 5 -17.56 -17.41 -12.64
CA THR A 5 -18.13 -18.75 -12.75
C THR A 5 -18.40 -19.35 -11.37
N ARG A 6 -17.44 -19.28 -10.46
CA ARG A 6 -17.63 -19.78 -9.07
C ARG A 6 -18.70 -19.02 -8.30
N LEU A 7 -18.79 -17.71 -8.49
CA LEU A 7 -19.84 -16.91 -7.86
C LEU A 7 -21.22 -17.36 -8.34
N MET A 8 -21.38 -17.54 -9.66
CA MET A 8 -22.61 -18.02 -10.27
C MET A 8 -22.99 -19.42 -9.80
N GLU A 9 -22.01 -20.33 -9.68
CA GLU A 9 -22.20 -21.68 -9.15
C GLU A 9 -22.67 -21.66 -7.69
N VAL A 10 -22.03 -20.84 -6.82
CA VAL A 10 -22.39 -20.72 -5.40
C VAL A 10 -23.81 -20.19 -5.23
N ILE A 11 -24.25 -19.26 -6.08
CA ILE A 11 -25.57 -18.64 -6.03
C ILE A 11 -26.62 -19.53 -6.72
N GLY A 12 -26.21 -20.36 -7.69
CA GLY A 12 -27.11 -21.22 -8.46
C GLY A 12 -27.75 -20.51 -9.65
N VAL A 13 -27.04 -19.53 -10.25
CA VAL A 13 -27.47 -18.83 -11.46
C VAL A 13 -26.56 -19.15 -12.62
N SER A 14 -27.07 -19.09 -13.86
CA SER A 14 -26.34 -19.51 -15.05
C SER A 14 -25.87 -18.36 -15.95
N ASP A 15 -26.34 -17.14 -15.71
CA ASP A 15 -26.06 -15.98 -16.56
C ASP A 15 -26.04 -14.66 -15.79
N LEU A 16 -25.65 -13.60 -16.49
CA LEU A 16 -25.54 -12.25 -15.91
C LEU A 16 -26.92 -11.69 -15.53
N GLU A 17 -27.96 -12.00 -16.26
CA GLU A 17 -29.32 -11.54 -15.97
C GLU A 17 -29.81 -12.16 -14.65
N GLY A 18 -29.49 -13.43 -14.41
CA GLY A 18 -29.73 -14.11 -13.15
C GLY A 18 -28.97 -13.41 -11.98
N LEU A 19 -27.69 -13.08 -12.16
CA LEU A 19 -26.93 -12.36 -11.16
C LEU A 19 -27.52 -10.98 -10.81
N GLN A 20 -28.00 -10.23 -11.80
CA GLN A 20 -28.59 -8.90 -11.60
C GLN A 20 -29.90 -8.93 -10.80
N ARG A 21 -30.56 -10.07 -10.72
CA ARG A 21 -31.79 -10.24 -9.94
C ARG A 21 -31.57 -10.75 -8.53
N VAL A 22 -30.32 -11.13 -8.20
CA VAL A 22 -29.99 -11.64 -6.88
C VAL A 22 -29.93 -10.49 -5.88
N ASP A 23 -30.46 -10.73 -4.67
CA ASP A 23 -30.36 -9.77 -3.58
C ASP A 23 -28.89 -9.50 -3.21
N ALA A 24 -28.58 -8.25 -2.90
CA ALA A 24 -27.21 -7.83 -2.58
C ALA A 24 -26.60 -8.58 -1.37
N ALA A 25 -27.41 -8.92 -0.36
CA ALA A 25 -26.95 -9.69 0.79
C ALA A 25 -26.49 -11.10 0.37
N VAL A 26 -27.23 -11.75 -0.52
CA VAL A 26 -26.87 -13.09 -1.05
C VAL A 26 -25.59 -13.01 -1.90
N LEU A 27 -25.42 -11.94 -2.70
CA LEU A 27 -24.19 -11.70 -3.44
C LEU A 27 -22.98 -11.51 -2.51
N LEU A 28 -23.12 -10.76 -1.43
CA LEU A 28 -22.05 -10.53 -0.45
C LEU A 28 -21.68 -11.83 0.27
N GLU A 29 -22.63 -12.64 0.70
CA GLU A 29 -22.36 -13.95 1.32
C GLU A 29 -21.62 -14.89 0.35
N ALA A 30 -22.08 -14.96 -0.90
CA ALA A 30 -21.41 -15.75 -1.92
C ALA A 30 -20.00 -15.25 -2.23
N GLN A 31 -19.79 -13.94 -2.26
CA GLN A 31 -18.47 -13.31 -2.41
C GLN A 31 -17.51 -13.75 -1.31
N VAL A 32 -17.93 -13.70 -0.03
CA VAL A 32 -17.11 -14.14 1.10
C VAL A 32 -16.70 -15.59 0.95
N LYS A 33 -17.63 -16.47 0.58
CA LYS A 33 -17.35 -17.88 0.36
C LYS A 33 -16.34 -18.10 -0.77
N VAL A 34 -16.58 -17.51 -1.94
CA VAL A 34 -15.67 -17.63 -3.10
C VAL A 34 -14.29 -17.06 -2.78
N ALA A 35 -14.22 -15.93 -2.05
CA ALA A 35 -12.96 -15.35 -1.61
C ALA A 35 -12.16 -16.30 -0.71
N ALA A 36 -12.82 -16.92 0.27
CA ALA A 36 -12.19 -17.88 1.18
C ALA A 36 -11.65 -19.10 0.43
N ASP A 37 -12.45 -19.71 -0.44
CA ASP A 37 -12.06 -20.88 -1.23
C ASP A 37 -10.87 -20.58 -2.15
N LEU A 38 -10.89 -19.45 -2.85
CA LEU A 38 -9.80 -19.01 -3.74
C LEU A 38 -8.53 -18.65 -2.97
N THR A 39 -8.64 -18.05 -1.80
CA THR A 39 -7.48 -17.73 -0.95
C THR A 39 -6.75 -18.99 -0.54
N ILE A 40 -7.47 -20.04 -0.11
CA ILE A 40 -6.90 -21.34 0.25
C ILE A 40 -6.19 -21.97 -0.95
N GLU A 41 -6.83 -21.99 -2.12
CA GLU A 41 -6.25 -22.56 -3.34
C GLU A 41 -5.02 -21.78 -3.83
N ARG A 42 -5.07 -20.45 -3.81
CA ARG A 42 -3.97 -19.58 -4.27
C ARG A 42 -2.78 -19.58 -3.31
N ALA A 43 -3.01 -19.72 -2.02
CA ALA A 43 -1.94 -19.85 -1.02
C ALA A 43 -1.02 -21.06 -1.29
N SER A 44 -1.51 -22.05 -2.05
CA SER A 44 -0.72 -23.23 -2.46
C SER A 44 0.06 -23.04 -3.78
N ARG A 45 -0.16 -21.94 -4.52
CA ARG A 45 0.51 -21.68 -5.81
C ARG A 45 1.79 -20.86 -5.61
N PRO A 46 2.88 -21.14 -6.36
CA PRO A 46 4.04 -20.23 -6.44
C PRO A 46 3.60 -18.86 -6.98
N HIS A 47 4.12 -17.79 -6.40
CA HIS A 47 3.77 -16.40 -6.77
C HIS A 47 2.28 -16.05 -6.65
N GLY A 48 1.56 -16.73 -5.76
CA GLY A 48 0.16 -16.44 -5.48
C GLY A 48 -0.07 -14.99 -5.03
N ASP A 49 -1.28 -14.49 -5.30
CA ASP A 49 -1.71 -13.15 -4.92
C ASP A 49 -1.64 -12.98 -3.39
N VAL A 50 -0.82 -12.05 -2.94
CA VAL A 50 -0.46 -11.88 -1.52
C VAL A 50 -1.65 -11.44 -0.67
N LEU A 51 -2.54 -10.61 -1.24
CA LEU A 51 -3.72 -10.10 -0.54
C LEU A 51 -4.94 -11.00 -0.69
N GLY A 52 -4.86 -12.01 -1.57
CA GLY A 52 -5.99 -12.93 -1.79
C GLY A 52 -7.29 -12.24 -2.20
N LEU A 53 -7.21 -11.10 -2.90
CA LEU A 53 -8.37 -10.34 -3.35
C LEU A 53 -8.88 -10.87 -4.70
N PRO A 54 -9.82 -11.81 -4.71
CA PRO A 54 -10.33 -12.40 -5.97
C PRO A 54 -11.21 -11.44 -6.77
N PHE A 55 -11.77 -10.43 -6.09
CA PHE A 55 -12.58 -9.39 -6.69
C PHE A 55 -11.78 -8.10 -6.77
N GLY A 56 -11.48 -7.66 -7.98
CA GLY A 56 -10.67 -6.47 -8.23
C GLY A 56 -10.77 -6.01 -9.67
N PRO A 57 -10.02 -4.99 -10.07
CA PRO A 57 -9.99 -4.52 -11.46
C PRO A 57 -9.60 -5.64 -12.41
N VAL A 58 -10.26 -5.71 -13.56
CA VAL A 58 -10.08 -6.75 -14.57
C VAL A 58 -9.57 -6.15 -15.87
N LEU A 59 -8.52 -6.73 -16.43
CA LEU A 59 -8.09 -6.43 -17.78
C LEU A 59 -9.11 -7.04 -18.76
N ASP A 60 -10.08 -6.22 -19.17
CA ASP A 60 -11.19 -6.64 -20.03
C ASP A 60 -10.97 -6.30 -21.52
N GLY A 61 -9.90 -5.57 -21.82
CA GLY A 61 -9.57 -5.12 -23.17
C GLY A 61 -10.43 -3.95 -23.67
N VAL A 62 -11.35 -3.44 -22.84
CA VAL A 62 -12.28 -2.34 -23.18
C VAL A 62 -12.04 -1.14 -22.26
N VAL A 63 -12.26 -1.28 -20.96
CA VAL A 63 -12.01 -0.23 -19.95
C VAL A 63 -10.56 -0.26 -19.53
N LEU A 64 -10.04 -1.43 -19.20
CA LEU A 64 -8.63 -1.66 -18.92
C LEU A 64 -8.02 -2.51 -20.03
N SER A 65 -7.44 -1.87 -21.05
CA SER A 65 -6.83 -2.53 -22.19
C SER A 65 -5.47 -3.14 -21.86
N GLN A 66 -4.80 -2.64 -20.82
CA GLN A 66 -3.49 -3.08 -20.35
C GLN A 66 -3.36 -2.85 -18.84
N ARG A 67 -2.26 -3.30 -18.25
CA ARG A 67 -2.00 -3.09 -16.83
C ARG A 67 -1.93 -1.59 -16.51
N PRO A 68 -2.54 -1.12 -15.40
CA PRO A 68 -2.60 0.31 -15.08
C PRO A 68 -1.22 1.00 -15.05
N LEU A 69 -0.19 0.37 -14.48
CA LEU A 69 1.14 0.94 -14.45
C LEU A 69 1.77 1.08 -15.84
N GLU A 70 1.53 0.12 -16.72
CA GLU A 70 1.98 0.18 -18.13
C GLU A 70 1.28 1.31 -18.87
N ALA A 71 -0.04 1.44 -18.69
CA ALA A 71 -0.81 2.54 -19.27
C ALA A 71 -0.30 3.93 -18.81
N ILE A 72 0.06 4.06 -17.54
CA ILE A 72 0.61 5.31 -17.01
C ILE A 72 2.00 5.57 -17.58
N ARG A 73 2.86 4.58 -17.70
CA ARG A 73 4.17 4.70 -18.37
C ARG A 73 4.06 5.17 -19.81
N GLU A 74 2.99 4.80 -20.50
CA GLU A 74 2.68 5.20 -21.85
C GLU A 74 1.93 6.55 -21.95
N GLY A 75 1.71 7.20 -20.80
CA GLY A 75 1.15 8.56 -20.75
C GLY A 75 -0.37 8.64 -20.65
N SER A 76 -1.08 7.55 -20.32
CA SER A 76 -2.55 7.61 -20.17
C SER A 76 -3.02 8.63 -19.13
N ALA A 77 -2.16 8.98 -18.16
CA ALA A 77 -2.40 9.97 -17.12
C ALA A 77 -1.53 11.22 -17.27
N ALA A 78 -1.00 11.52 -18.47
CA ALA A 78 -0.03 12.59 -18.71
C ALA A 78 -0.48 13.99 -18.23
N ASN A 79 -1.79 14.25 -18.11
CA ASN A 79 -2.32 15.53 -17.64
C ASN A 79 -2.80 15.51 -16.19
N VAL A 80 -2.54 14.43 -15.45
CA VAL A 80 -3.01 14.25 -14.08
C VAL A 80 -1.87 14.53 -13.11
N ALA A 81 -2.05 15.49 -12.20
CA ALA A 81 -1.15 15.68 -11.08
C ALA A 81 -1.27 14.51 -10.11
N LEU A 82 -0.16 14.04 -9.55
CA LEU A 82 -0.11 12.93 -8.63
C LEU A 82 0.54 13.33 -7.31
N MET A 83 -0.13 13.08 -6.21
CA MET A 83 0.48 13.00 -4.88
C MET A 83 0.19 11.61 -4.34
N CYS A 84 1.21 10.81 -4.12
CA CYS A 84 1.07 9.45 -3.60
C CYS A 84 2.11 9.16 -2.51
N GLY A 85 1.81 8.19 -1.69
CA GLY A 85 2.70 7.74 -0.64
C GLY A 85 2.16 6.52 0.07
N THR A 86 2.82 6.14 1.14
CA THR A 86 2.46 5.01 1.98
C THR A 86 2.69 5.34 3.44
N THR A 87 2.22 4.48 4.31
CA THR A 87 2.68 4.47 5.70
C THR A 87 3.96 3.63 5.82
N ARG A 88 4.76 3.88 6.86
CA ARG A 88 6.04 3.18 7.06
C ARG A 88 5.88 1.70 7.37
N ASP A 89 4.82 1.32 8.08
CA ASP A 89 4.61 -0.02 8.60
C ASP A 89 3.28 -0.64 8.12
N GLU A 90 2.93 -0.43 6.84
CA GLU A 90 1.64 -0.82 6.24
C GLU A 90 1.20 -2.24 6.64
N TRP A 91 2.11 -3.20 6.55
CA TRP A 91 1.76 -4.61 6.76
C TRP A 91 1.48 -4.98 8.21
N ARG A 92 1.90 -4.19 9.20
CA ARG A 92 1.69 -4.52 10.62
C ARG A 92 0.22 -4.72 10.99
N LEU A 93 -0.69 -3.96 10.37
CA LEU A 93 -2.12 -4.17 10.57
C LEU A 93 -2.57 -5.57 10.14
N PHE A 94 -2.12 -6.01 8.98
CA PHE A 94 -2.45 -7.34 8.44
C PHE A 94 -1.69 -8.44 9.18
N GLY A 95 -0.43 -8.20 9.52
CA GLY A 95 0.44 -9.11 10.28
C GLY A 95 -0.16 -9.53 11.61
N MET A 96 -0.86 -8.61 12.31
CA MET A 96 -1.56 -8.94 13.57
C MET A 96 -2.66 -10.00 13.41
N MET A 97 -3.19 -10.19 12.22
CA MET A 97 -4.26 -11.15 11.91
C MET A 97 -3.72 -12.45 11.29
N LEU A 98 -2.44 -12.50 10.96
CA LEU A 98 -1.82 -13.60 10.27
C LEU A 98 -0.93 -14.43 11.21
N ARG A 99 -0.49 -15.60 10.72
CA ARG A 99 0.47 -16.43 11.48
C ARG A 99 1.83 -15.77 11.51
N SER A 100 2.41 -15.71 12.70
CA SER A 100 3.78 -15.26 12.97
C SER A 100 4.84 -15.98 12.11
N VAL A 101 5.96 -15.32 11.91
CA VAL A 101 7.18 -15.88 11.32
C VAL A 101 8.15 -16.18 12.45
N GLU A 102 8.05 -17.38 13.01
CA GLU A 102 8.74 -17.73 14.25
C GLU A 102 10.24 -17.97 14.06
N ASP A 103 10.65 -18.41 12.85
CA ASP A 103 12.03 -18.82 12.58
C ASP A 103 12.50 -18.43 11.16
N GLU A 104 13.82 -18.49 10.98
CA GLU A 104 14.51 -18.21 9.73
C GLU A 104 14.03 -19.12 8.58
N ALA A 105 13.82 -20.41 8.84
CA ALA A 105 13.39 -21.34 7.82
C ALA A 105 12.00 -21.00 7.29
N THR A 106 11.13 -20.51 8.15
CA THR A 106 9.79 -20.03 7.77
C THR A 106 9.87 -18.74 6.98
N LEU A 107 10.72 -17.78 7.38
CA LEU A 107 10.96 -16.54 6.65
C LEU A 107 11.44 -16.84 5.23
N LEU A 108 12.53 -17.59 5.10
CA LEU A 108 13.13 -17.91 3.81
C LEU A 108 12.22 -18.73 2.91
N ARG A 109 11.45 -19.66 3.48
CA ARG A 109 10.45 -20.43 2.73
C ARG A 109 9.34 -19.54 2.16
N ARG A 110 8.87 -18.53 2.93
CA ARG A 110 7.88 -17.56 2.44
C ARG A 110 8.48 -16.66 1.36
N LEU A 111 9.68 -16.13 1.59
CA LEU A 111 10.39 -15.28 0.64
C LEU A 111 10.70 -15.99 -0.68
N GLY A 112 11.14 -17.25 -0.64
CA GLY A 112 11.44 -18.04 -1.84
C GLY A 112 10.26 -18.30 -2.77
N ARG A 113 9.05 -17.91 -2.37
CA ARG A 113 7.87 -17.89 -3.25
C ARG A 113 7.68 -16.56 -3.98
N MET A 114 8.43 -15.53 -3.61
CA MET A 114 8.17 -14.15 -4.03
C MET A 114 9.38 -13.48 -4.68
N VAL A 115 10.59 -13.88 -4.32
CA VAL A 115 11.86 -13.29 -4.79
C VAL A 115 12.83 -14.38 -5.21
N GLU A 116 13.75 -14.03 -6.11
CA GLU A 116 14.75 -14.98 -6.64
C GLU A 116 15.77 -15.41 -5.58
N ASP A 117 16.28 -14.46 -4.78
CA ASP A 117 17.22 -14.72 -3.69
C ASP A 117 16.64 -14.29 -2.34
N PRO A 118 16.01 -15.21 -1.59
CA PRO A 118 15.43 -14.93 -0.28
C PRO A 118 16.46 -14.56 0.78
N HIS A 119 17.71 -15.07 0.68
CA HIS A 119 18.77 -14.76 1.64
C HIS A 119 19.29 -13.34 1.46
N ALA A 120 19.54 -12.92 0.23
CA ALA A 120 19.96 -11.56 -0.08
C ALA A 120 18.85 -10.56 0.36
N MET A 121 17.61 -10.84 0.01
CA MET A 121 16.48 -9.98 0.42
C MET A 121 16.39 -9.84 1.94
N ALA A 122 16.37 -10.94 2.69
CA ALA A 122 16.33 -10.90 4.15
C ALA A 122 17.55 -10.15 4.75
N SER A 123 18.73 -10.28 4.16
CA SER A 123 19.96 -9.60 4.62
C SER A 123 19.85 -8.09 4.50
N VAL A 124 19.37 -7.55 3.37
CA VAL A 124 19.18 -6.10 3.16
C VAL A 124 18.26 -5.52 4.23
N TYR A 125 17.16 -6.20 4.51
CA TYR A 125 16.20 -5.72 5.53
C TYR A 125 16.73 -5.82 6.97
N ARG A 126 17.57 -6.80 7.29
CA ARG A 126 18.24 -6.88 8.59
C ARG A 126 19.22 -5.75 8.83
N GLN A 127 19.97 -5.38 7.80
CA GLN A 127 20.97 -4.30 7.91
C GLN A 127 20.34 -2.92 8.05
N SER A 128 19.13 -2.75 7.59
CA SER A 128 18.41 -1.46 7.60
C SER A 128 17.55 -1.22 8.84
N ARG A 129 17.53 -2.16 9.83
CA ARG A 129 16.59 -2.11 10.96
C ARG A 129 17.24 -2.51 12.27
N ASP A 130 16.84 -1.83 13.36
CA ASP A 130 17.23 -2.19 14.72
C ASP A 130 16.52 -3.47 15.19
N ASP A 131 15.22 -3.63 14.85
CA ASP A 131 14.48 -4.87 15.08
C ASP A 131 14.69 -5.84 13.93
N ALA A 132 15.48 -6.86 14.19
CA ALA A 132 15.79 -7.93 13.26
C ALA A 132 14.98 -9.22 13.51
N SER A 133 13.89 -9.14 14.28
CA SER A 133 12.98 -10.28 14.45
C SER A 133 12.39 -10.72 13.09
N HIS A 134 12.12 -12.02 12.96
CA HIS A 134 11.62 -12.55 11.70
C HIS A 134 10.27 -11.94 11.30
N ASP A 135 9.39 -11.66 12.27
CA ASP A 135 8.13 -10.97 12.03
C ASP A 135 8.35 -9.54 11.54
N ALA A 136 9.25 -8.78 12.19
CA ALA A 136 9.53 -7.40 11.79
C ALA A 136 10.15 -7.33 10.38
N ILE A 137 11.03 -8.25 10.03
CA ILE A 137 11.60 -8.37 8.69
C ILE A 137 10.51 -8.71 7.66
N TRP A 138 9.64 -9.68 7.99
CA TRP A 138 8.53 -10.08 7.14
C TRP A 138 7.57 -8.91 6.89
N ASP A 139 7.15 -8.22 7.95
CA ASP A 139 6.22 -7.09 7.85
C ASP A 139 6.79 -5.95 7.00
N ALA A 140 8.09 -5.70 7.11
CA ALA A 140 8.77 -4.70 6.31
C ALA A 140 8.85 -5.09 4.83
N ILE A 141 9.22 -6.33 4.53
CA ILE A 141 9.27 -6.85 3.16
C ILE A 141 7.87 -6.79 2.53
N MET A 142 6.85 -7.18 3.28
CA MET A 142 5.47 -7.15 2.80
C MET A 142 4.93 -5.71 2.63
N THR A 143 5.30 -4.80 3.51
CA THR A 143 5.02 -3.36 3.35
C THR A 143 5.57 -2.85 2.02
N ASP A 144 6.83 -3.15 1.74
CA ASP A 144 7.49 -2.68 0.52
C ASP A 144 6.91 -3.36 -0.72
N ARG A 145 6.77 -4.68 -0.70
CA ARG A 145 6.24 -5.45 -1.82
C ARG A 145 4.84 -5.01 -2.26
N VAL A 146 3.96 -4.79 -1.29
CA VAL A 146 2.53 -4.58 -1.56
C VAL A 146 2.19 -3.10 -1.74
N PHE A 147 2.90 -2.22 -1.04
CA PHE A 147 2.53 -0.81 -0.97
C PHE A 147 3.64 0.12 -1.47
N ARG A 148 4.81 0.15 -0.81
CA ARG A 148 5.80 1.18 -1.04
C ARG A 148 6.47 1.08 -2.40
N ILE A 149 6.94 -0.09 -2.82
CA ILE A 149 7.57 -0.25 -4.14
C ILE A 149 6.58 0.02 -5.28
N PRO A 150 5.33 -0.50 -5.25
CA PRO A 150 4.32 -0.09 -6.22
C PRO A 150 4.05 1.42 -6.27
N ALA A 151 4.02 2.11 -5.11
CA ALA A 151 3.85 3.57 -5.06
C ALA A 151 5.05 4.30 -5.68
N ILE A 152 6.28 3.86 -5.41
CA ILE A 152 7.49 4.39 -6.04
C ILE A 152 7.44 4.19 -7.57
N ARG A 153 7.08 3.00 -8.05
CA ARG A 153 6.97 2.73 -9.50
C ARG A 153 5.89 3.58 -10.16
N LEU A 154 4.81 3.86 -9.45
CA LEU A 154 3.77 4.78 -9.92
C LEU A 154 4.30 6.21 -10.03
N ALA A 155 5.01 6.72 -9.00
CA ALA A 155 5.62 8.04 -9.03
C ALA A 155 6.67 8.17 -10.14
N GLU A 156 7.53 7.15 -10.33
CA GLU A 156 8.51 7.07 -11.43
C GLU A 156 7.84 7.15 -12.80
N ALA A 157 6.74 6.40 -12.99
CA ALA A 157 6.01 6.41 -14.25
C ALA A 157 5.34 7.76 -14.52
N GLN A 158 4.76 8.38 -13.49
CA GLN A 158 4.03 9.63 -13.63
C GLN A 158 4.94 10.84 -13.77
N CYS A 159 6.06 10.92 -13.04
CA CYS A 159 6.97 12.08 -13.13
C CYS A 159 7.59 12.25 -14.53
N ALA A 160 7.70 11.19 -15.31
CA ALA A 160 8.11 11.27 -16.71
C ALA A 160 7.14 12.10 -17.59
N HIS A 161 5.88 12.20 -17.19
CA HIS A 161 4.82 12.94 -17.91
C HIS A 161 4.38 14.20 -17.17
N GLN A 162 4.57 14.23 -15.84
CA GLN A 162 4.21 15.35 -14.96
C GLN A 162 5.36 15.69 -14.00
N PRO A 163 6.50 16.21 -14.52
CA PRO A 163 7.70 16.47 -13.72
C PRO A 163 7.48 17.51 -12.62
N ASP A 164 6.57 18.47 -12.85
CA ASP A 164 6.30 19.57 -11.91
C ASP A 164 5.11 19.32 -10.98
N ALA A 165 4.42 18.19 -11.13
CA ALA A 165 3.18 17.91 -10.41
C ALA A 165 3.04 16.44 -9.98
N THR A 166 4.17 15.78 -9.72
CA THR A 166 4.25 14.47 -9.07
C THR A 166 4.94 14.65 -7.71
N PHE A 167 4.33 14.19 -6.65
CA PHE A 167 4.85 14.34 -5.29
C PHE A 167 4.76 13.02 -4.55
N MET A 168 5.76 12.76 -3.67
CA MET A 168 5.79 11.53 -2.90
C MET A 168 5.95 11.81 -1.40
N TYR A 169 5.22 11.06 -0.57
CA TYR A 169 5.32 11.14 0.89
C TYR A 169 5.49 9.75 1.53
N LEU A 170 5.98 9.76 2.77
CA LEU A 170 5.97 8.63 3.69
C LEU A 170 5.40 9.09 5.03
N PHE A 171 4.34 8.43 5.50
CA PHE A 171 3.79 8.69 6.83
C PHE A 171 4.50 7.82 7.86
N GLU A 172 5.17 8.44 8.85
CA GLU A 172 6.02 7.73 9.80
C GLU A 172 5.54 7.76 11.24
N TRP A 173 4.64 8.67 11.58
CA TRP A 173 4.13 8.75 12.94
C TRP A 173 3.54 7.41 13.40
N ALA A 174 4.03 6.93 14.56
CA ALA A 174 3.65 5.63 15.09
C ALA A 174 2.54 5.75 16.13
N SER A 175 1.50 4.95 15.97
CA SER A 175 0.41 4.83 16.94
C SER A 175 0.91 4.24 18.27
N SER A 176 0.39 4.78 19.37
CA SER A 176 0.57 4.20 20.71
C SER A 176 -0.49 3.14 21.06
N ALA A 177 -1.49 2.93 20.19
CA ALA A 177 -2.51 1.91 20.38
C ALA A 177 -1.90 0.50 20.39
N PHE A 178 -2.53 -0.41 21.13
CA PHE A 178 -2.09 -1.81 21.27
C PHE A 178 -0.61 -1.93 21.72
N ASP A 179 -0.19 -1.08 22.67
CA ASP A 179 1.18 -1.02 23.17
C ASP A 179 2.22 -0.72 22.07
N GLY A 180 1.84 0.09 21.08
CA GLY A 180 2.69 0.50 19.95
C GLY A 180 2.89 -0.56 18.86
N ARG A 181 2.23 -1.72 18.95
CA ARG A 181 2.41 -2.81 18.00
C ARG A 181 1.98 -2.48 16.58
N LEU A 182 1.04 -1.55 16.41
CA LEU A 182 0.61 -1.09 15.09
C LEU A 182 1.72 -0.33 14.34
N GLY A 183 2.59 0.39 15.06
CA GLY A 183 3.52 1.30 14.42
C GLY A 183 2.80 2.35 13.59
N SER A 184 3.35 2.68 12.44
CA SER A 184 2.73 3.50 11.41
C SER A 184 2.02 2.58 10.41
N CYS A 185 0.89 1.96 10.81
CA CYS A 185 0.24 0.90 10.06
C CYS A 185 -0.66 1.44 8.93
N HIS A 186 -1.17 0.50 8.11
CA HIS A 186 -2.10 0.80 7.01
C HIS A 186 -3.30 1.64 7.47
N ALA A 187 -3.62 2.66 6.69
CA ALA A 187 -4.73 3.58 6.88
C ALA A 187 -4.63 4.49 8.15
N LEU A 188 -3.51 4.46 8.88
CA LEU A 188 -3.32 5.29 10.07
C LEU A 188 -3.26 6.78 9.74
N GLU A 189 -2.82 7.15 8.54
CA GLU A 189 -2.73 8.54 8.07
C GLU A 189 -4.09 9.17 7.74
N ILE A 190 -5.12 8.36 7.46
CA ILE A 190 -6.43 8.85 7.00
C ILE A 190 -7.04 9.88 7.96
N PRO A 191 -7.15 9.65 9.29
CA PRO A 191 -7.71 10.64 10.19
C PRO A 191 -6.88 11.94 10.29
N PHE A 192 -5.59 11.90 9.97
CA PHE A 192 -4.75 13.10 9.89
C PHE A 192 -5.03 13.89 8.61
N VAL A 193 -5.16 13.21 7.48
CA VAL A 193 -5.50 13.84 6.19
C VAL A 193 -6.85 14.55 6.23
N PHE A 194 -7.83 13.93 6.87
CA PHE A 194 -9.19 14.46 6.96
C PHE A 194 -9.47 15.29 8.21
N ASP A 195 -8.45 15.56 9.03
CA ASP A 195 -8.56 16.34 10.27
C ASP A 195 -9.72 15.88 11.15
N CYS A 196 -9.80 14.58 11.41
CA CYS A 196 -10.87 13.96 12.17
C CYS A 196 -10.36 13.05 13.30
N LEU A 197 -9.28 13.47 13.99
CA LEU A 197 -8.67 12.71 15.07
C LEU A 197 -9.60 12.47 16.28
N ASP A 198 -10.59 13.32 16.47
CA ASP A 198 -11.61 13.24 17.52
C ASP A 198 -12.83 12.38 17.14
N ALA A 199 -12.89 11.88 15.90
CA ALA A 199 -14.02 11.09 15.43
C ALA A 199 -14.12 9.75 16.20
N VAL A 200 -15.38 9.29 16.37
CA VAL A 200 -15.66 8.06 17.11
C VAL A 200 -14.93 6.87 16.50
N GLY A 201 -14.16 6.19 17.34
CA GLY A 201 -13.38 5.00 16.93
C GLY A 201 -11.96 5.29 16.47
N VAL A 202 -11.62 6.52 16.08
CA VAL A 202 -10.26 6.87 15.63
C VAL A 202 -9.24 6.65 16.74
N GLY A 203 -9.53 7.04 17.98
CA GLY A 203 -8.65 6.85 19.12
C GLY A 203 -8.29 5.39 19.41
N MET A 204 -9.09 4.42 18.97
CA MET A 204 -8.74 2.99 19.05
C MET A 204 -7.57 2.64 18.13
N PHE A 205 -7.37 3.41 17.09
CA PHE A 205 -6.35 3.17 16.05
C PHE A 205 -5.11 4.06 16.26
N THR A 206 -5.32 5.35 16.58
CA THR A 206 -4.24 6.30 16.82
C THR A 206 -3.68 6.24 18.24
N GLY A 207 -4.48 5.80 19.21
CA GLY A 207 -4.20 6.04 20.62
C GLY A 207 -4.56 7.47 21.05
N PRO A 208 -4.40 7.79 22.35
CA PRO A 208 -4.95 9.03 22.94
C PRO A 208 -4.14 10.30 22.65
N GLN A 209 -2.98 10.20 22.03
CA GLN A 209 -2.01 11.31 21.89
C GLN A 209 -1.64 11.60 20.43
N ALA A 210 -2.59 11.41 19.51
CA ALA A 210 -2.38 11.78 18.12
C ALA A 210 -2.09 13.29 18.00
N PRO A 211 -0.97 13.72 17.35
CA PRO A 211 -0.57 15.11 17.32
C PRO A 211 -1.42 15.93 16.34
N GLN A 212 -2.23 16.86 16.85
CA GLN A 212 -3.06 17.73 16.04
C GLN A 212 -2.25 18.53 15.00
N GLY A 213 -1.06 19.02 15.37
CA GLY A 213 -0.23 19.77 14.43
C GLY A 213 0.23 18.97 13.19
N LEU A 214 0.35 17.65 13.31
CA LEU A 214 0.59 16.78 12.15
C LEU A 214 -0.67 16.68 11.28
N SER A 215 -1.85 16.56 11.90
CA SER A 215 -3.13 16.56 11.20
C SER A 215 -3.33 17.87 10.42
N ASP A 216 -3.12 19.02 11.07
CA ASP A 216 -3.22 20.33 10.45
C ASP A 216 -2.30 20.42 9.21
N ALA A 217 -1.04 20.02 9.34
CA ALA A 217 -0.07 20.06 8.25
C ALA A 217 -0.44 19.13 7.08
N MET A 218 -0.93 17.94 7.37
CA MET A 218 -1.38 17.00 6.33
C MET A 218 -2.64 17.50 5.64
N ALA A 219 -3.66 17.89 6.37
CA ALA A 219 -4.91 18.41 5.80
C ALA A 219 -4.63 19.62 4.90
N GLU A 220 -3.78 20.58 5.35
CA GLU A 220 -3.39 21.73 4.54
C GLU A 220 -2.68 21.32 3.25
N SER A 221 -1.81 20.29 3.31
CA SER A 221 -1.11 19.75 2.12
C SER A 221 -2.08 19.19 1.08
N TRP A 222 -3.08 18.41 1.49
CA TRP A 222 -4.08 17.85 0.58
C TRP A 222 -4.95 18.95 -0.03
N VAL A 223 -5.36 19.94 0.77
CA VAL A 223 -6.11 21.11 0.30
C VAL A 223 -5.28 21.94 -0.67
N ALA A 224 -4.02 22.21 -0.35
CA ALA A 224 -3.10 22.94 -1.23
C ALA A 224 -2.93 22.21 -2.57
N PHE A 225 -2.68 20.89 -2.55
CA PHE A 225 -2.55 20.08 -3.76
C PHE A 225 -3.82 20.10 -4.62
N ALA A 226 -4.99 19.95 -4.00
CA ALA A 226 -6.26 19.97 -4.72
C ALA A 226 -6.50 21.31 -5.44
N ASN A 227 -6.10 22.43 -4.83
CA ASN A 227 -6.29 23.76 -5.38
C ASN A 227 -5.22 24.18 -6.40
N THR A 228 -3.97 23.77 -6.18
CA THR A 228 -2.81 24.33 -6.88
C THR A 228 -1.97 23.27 -7.62
N ARG A 229 -2.27 21.99 -7.45
CA ARG A 229 -1.46 20.84 -7.92
C ARG A 229 -0.08 20.79 -7.25
N ASN A 230 0.13 21.51 -6.14
CA ASN A 230 1.35 21.53 -5.35
C ASN A 230 0.98 21.41 -3.86
N PRO A 231 1.47 20.40 -3.13
CA PRO A 231 1.10 20.17 -1.73
C PRO A 231 1.88 21.06 -0.74
N HIS A 232 2.89 21.81 -1.21
CA HIS A 232 3.73 22.63 -0.34
C HIS A 232 2.97 23.82 0.25
N HIS A 233 3.17 24.05 1.54
CA HIS A 233 2.73 25.24 2.27
C HIS A 233 3.77 25.66 3.33
N ALA A 234 3.58 26.83 3.94
CA ALA A 234 4.57 27.42 4.84
C ALA A 234 4.84 26.62 6.14
N GLY A 235 3.95 25.72 6.51
CA GLY A 235 4.08 24.84 7.69
C GLY A 235 4.98 23.63 7.49
N LEU A 236 5.48 23.40 6.26
CA LEU A 236 6.29 22.25 5.90
C LEU A 236 7.69 22.64 5.41
N PRO A 237 8.69 21.75 5.50
CA PRO A 237 9.91 21.86 4.73
C PRO A 237 9.61 22.03 3.22
N ALA A 238 10.54 22.61 2.47
CA ALA A 238 10.40 22.68 1.02
C ALA A 238 10.15 21.27 0.46
N TRP A 239 9.06 21.12 -0.31
CA TRP A 239 8.66 19.85 -0.89
C TRP A 239 8.72 19.97 -2.42
N PRO A 240 9.86 19.65 -3.04
CA PRO A 240 10.00 19.66 -4.48
C PRO A 240 9.21 18.54 -5.13
N ALA A 241 8.88 18.69 -6.39
CA ALA A 241 8.32 17.61 -7.19
C ALA A 241 9.29 16.41 -7.23
N TYR A 242 8.72 15.23 -7.34
CA TYR A 242 9.46 13.96 -7.40
C TYR A 242 10.08 13.79 -8.79
N ASP A 243 11.33 13.37 -8.80
CA ASP A 243 12.04 12.89 -9.97
C ASP A 243 12.80 11.59 -9.66
N THR A 244 13.32 10.92 -10.68
CA THR A 244 14.05 9.65 -10.53
C THR A 244 15.51 9.81 -10.11
N GLU A 245 16.03 11.02 -10.03
CA GLU A 245 17.40 11.31 -9.59
C GLU A 245 17.42 11.59 -8.07
N ALA A 246 16.69 12.61 -7.64
CA ALA A 246 16.63 12.99 -6.21
C ALA A 246 15.64 12.14 -5.40
N ARG A 247 14.58 11.63 -6.03
CA ARG A 247 13.54 10.81 -5.38
C ARG A 247 13.01 11.45 -4.10
N SER A 248 12.76 12.75 -4.15
CA SER A 248 12.36 13.58 -3.02
C SER A 248 11.07 13.08 -2.41
N THR A 249 11.12 12.70 -1.15
CA THR A 249 9.98 12.15 -0.38
C THR A 249 9.80 12.97 0.89
N LEU A 250 8.61 13.50 1.13
CA LEU A 250 8.29 14.18 2.37
C LEU A 250 7.88 13.14 3.43
N HIS A 251 8.58 13.12 4.55
CA HIS A 251 8.27 12.28 5.70
C HIS A 251 7.36 13.05 6.65
N PHE A 252 6.13 12.57 6.80
CA PHE A 252 5.17 13.10 7.76
C PHE A 252 5.34 12.43 9.13
N ASP A 253 5.75 13.21 10.11
CA ASP A 253 5.87 12.84 11.51
C ASP A 253 5.61 14.08 12.38
N VAL A 254 5.70 13.99 13.70
CA VAL A 254 5.63 15.14 14.62
C VAL A 254 6.50 16.30 14.12
N THR A 255 7.67 15.99 13.61
CA THR A 255 8.53 16.93 12.87
C THR A 255 8.73 16.38 11.46
N SER A 256 7.98 16.93 10.52
CA SER A 256 8.09 16.54 9.12
C SER A 256 9.44 16.94 8.53
N ARG A 257 9.99 16.10 7.65
CA ARG A 257 11.28 16.32 6.97
C ARG A 257 11.25 15.86 5.53
N LEU A 258 12.09 16.48 4.71
CA LEU A 258 12.35 16.00 3.35
C LEU A 258 13.54 15.05 3.38
N GLU A 259 13.43 13.93 2.66
CA GLU A 259 14.52 13.00 2.43
C GLU A 259 14.65 12.67 0.94
N HIS A 260 15.88 12.46 0.48
CA HIS A 260 16.17 12.08 -0.89
C HIS A 260 16.50 10.60 -0.97
N ASP A 261 15.81 9.87 -1.86
CA ASP A 261 15.91 8.43 -2.08
C ASP A 261 15.90 7.61 -0.77
N PRO A 262 14.88 7.76 0.09
CA PRO A 262 14.86 7.07 1.37
C PRO A 262 14.93 5.55 1.18
N ALA A 263 15.85 4.91 1.95
CA ALA A 263 16.12 3.47 1.88
C ALA A 263 16.49 2.96 0.45
N ALA A 264 17.40 3.66 -0.21
CA ALA A 264 17.86 3.38 -1.58
C ALA A 264 18.28 1.92 -1.79
N GLU A 265 18.97 1.30 -0.83
CA GLU A 265 19.41 -0.10 -0.91
C GLU A 265 18.24 -1.07 -0.94
N ILE A 266 17.20 -0.81 -0.12
CA ILE A 266 15.97 -1.61 -0.12
C ILE A 266 15.26 -1.46 -1.47
N ARG A 267 15.09 -0.23 -1.96
CA ARG A 267 14.45 0.02 -3.26
C ARG A 267 15.18 -0.73 -4.38
N ALA A 268 16.52 -0.66 -4.39
CA ALA A 268 17.33 -1.34 -5.39
C ALA A 268 17.22 -2.88 -5.32
N ALA A 269 17.02 -3.45 -4.13
CA ALA A 269 16.83 -4.90 -3.98
C ALA A 269 15.54 -5.40 -4.65
N TRP A 270 14.58 -4.51 -4.94
CA TRP A 270 13.35 -4.83 -5.67
C TRP A 270 13.43 -4.61 -7.18
N ASP A 271 14.57 -4.16 -7.72
CA ASP A 271 14.71 -3.99 -9.16
C ASP A 271 14.68 -5.36 -9.85
N GLY A 272 13.77 -5.50 -10.83
CA GLY A 272 13.52 -6.75 -11.53
C GLY A 272 12.70 -7.81 -10.78
N GLN A 273 12.28 -7.54 -9.52
CA GLN A 273 11.50 -8.49 -8.73
C GLN A 273 9.97 -8.22 -8.78
N LEU A 274 9.56 -7.01 -9.18
CA LEU A 274 8.15 -6.57 -9.31
C LEU A 274 7.90 -5.89 -10.64
#